data_11ba055f60962c920399097666bad523
#
_entry.id   11ba055f60962c920399097666bad523
#
_cell.length_a   1.000
_cell.length_b   1.000
_cell.length_c   1.000
_cell.angle_alpha   90.00
_cell.angle_beta   90.00
_cell.angle_gamma   90.00
#
_symmetry.space_group_name_H-M   'P 1'
#
loop_
_entity.id
_entity.type
_entity.pdbx_description
1 polymer ?
#
loop_
_entity_poly.entity_id
_entity_poly.type
_entity_poly.pdbx_seq_one_letter_code
_entity_poly.pdbx_strand_id
1 'polypeptide(L)'
;AHIITYGTMATKLAIKDVARVQKLPLSESDRLAKLVPDKIPDKKLNLRNAIEYVPELQAAEASSDPLVRDTLKYAKMLEGNVRGTGVHACGTIICRDDITDWVPVSTADDKETGEKMLVTQYEGSVIEDTGLIKMDFLGLKTLSIIKEAVENIRLSRSLEIDVDQIDITDPATYKLYSDGRTIGTFQFESAGMQKYLRELQPSTFEDLIAMNALYRPGPMDYIPDFIDRKHGRKPIEYDIPVMEKYLKDTYGITVYQEQVMLLSRLLADFTRGESDALRKAMGKKLRDKLDHMKPKFIEGGRKNGHDPKVLEKIWTDWEKFASYAFNKSHATCYSWVAYQTAYLKANYPSEYMAAVMSRSLSNITD
;
A
#
# COMPACT_ATOMS: atom_id res chain seq x y z
N ALA A 1 3.64 -23.57 13.03
CA ALA A 1 4.22 -22.60 13.97
C ALA A 1 4.07 -21.18 13.43
N HIS A 2 4.01 -20.20 14.33
CA HIS A 2 4.05 -18.79 13.98
C HIS A 2 5.46 -18.32 13.64
N ILE A 3 5.59 -17.20 12.94
CA ILE A 3 6.88 -16.62 12.55
C ILE A 3 7.24 -15.51 13.52
N ILE A 4 8.48 -15.47 13.98
CA ILE A 4 9.00 -14.35 14.76
C ILE A 4 9.17 -13.11 13.91
N THR A 5 9.07 -11.94 14.54
CA THR A 5 9.51 -10.67 13.96
C THR A 5 10.52 -10.00 14.88
N TYR A 6 11.53 -9.35 14.30
CA TYR A 6 12.54 -8.60 15.04
C TYR A 6 12.27 -7.10 14.88
N GLY A 7 11.86 -6.47 15.96
CA GLY A 7 11.71 -5.02 16.01
C GLY A 7 13.09 -4.37 16.17
N THR A 8 13.48 -3.53 15.21
CA THR A 8 14.73 -2.78 15.27
C THR A 8 14.53 -1.37 15.81
N MET A 9 15.58 -0.78 16.34
CA MET A 9 15.57 0.62 16.77
C MET A 9 15.60 1.55 15.55
N ALA A 10 14.42 1.97 15.09
CA ALA A 10 14.29 2.99 14.06
C ALA A 10 14.72 4.37 14.59
N THR A 11 15.05 5.30 13.69
CA THR A 11 15.68 6.61 13.99
C THR A 11 15.03 7.37 15.15
N LYS A 12 13.70 7.61 15.07
CA LYS A 12 12.96 8.35 16.13
C LYS A 12 12.92 7.54 17.44
N LEU A 13 12.80 6.22 17.36
CA LEU A 13 12.78 5.34 18.51
C LEU A 13 14.15 5.26 19.20
N ALA A 14 15.24 5.20 18.44
CA ALA A 14 16.59 5.21 18.98
C ALA A 14 16.86 6.47 19.81
N ILE A 15 16.46 7.65 19.32
CA ILE A 15 16.56 8.91 20.07
C ILE A 15 15.78 8.81 21.38
N LYS A 16 14.53 8.37 21.33
CA LYS A 16 13.66 8.31 22.52
C LYS A 16 14.13 7.31 23.57
N ASP A 17 14.57 6.13 23.14
CA ASP A 17 15.05 5.10 24.06
C ASP A 17 16.38 5.52 24.71
N VAL A 18 17.32 6.09 23.96
CA VAL A 18 18.57 6.60 24.51
C VAL A 18 18.31 7.77 25.44
N ALA A 19 17.46 8.73 25.04
CA ALA A 19 17.08 9.87 25.86
C ALA A 19 16.50 9.43 27.22
N ARG A 20 15.65 8.42 27.21
CA ARG A 20 15.06 7.85 28.44
C ARG A 20 16.11 7.27 29.36
N VAL A 21 17.07 6.51 28.83
CA VAL A 21 18.17 5.90 29.62
C VAL A 21 19.12 6.98 30.15
N GLN A 22 19.41 7.99 29.35
CA GLN A 22 20.23 9.15 29.71
C GLN A 22 19.52 10.11 30.69
N LYS A 23 18.22 9.88 30.97
CA LYS A 23 17.36 10.76 31.76
C LYS A 23 17.22 12.18 31.18
N LEU A 24 17.31 12.33 29.86
CA LEU A 24 16.96 13.55 29.18
C LEU A 24 15.47 13.85 29.37
N PRO A 25 15.04 15.10 29.67
CA PRO A 25 13.63 15.43 29.81
C PRO A 25 12.80 15.00 28.61
N LEU A 26 11.57 14.50 28.87
CA LEU A 26 10.69 13.98 27.81
C LEU A 26 10.38 15.02 26.74
N SER A 27 10.18 16.28 27.13
CA SER A 27 9.95 17.40 26.21
C SER A 27 11.12 17.58 25.22
N GLU A 28 12.34 17.45 25.68
CA GLU A 28 13.53 17.57 24.86
C GLU A 28 13.73 16.35 23.95
N SER A 29 13.47 15.15 24.48
CA SER A 29 13.43 13.91 23.71
C SER A 29 12.41 13.98 22.57
N ASP A 30 11.20 14.47 22.84
CA ASP A 30 10.15 14.64 21.85
C ASP A 30 10.51 15.71 20.81
N ARG A 31 11.14 16.80 21.23
CA ARG A 31 11.65 17.85 20.35
C ARG A 31 12.65 17.27 19.34
N LEU A 32 13.67 16.55 19.82
CA LEU A 32 14.69 15.93 18.98
C LEU A 32 14.08 14.93 18.01
N ALA A 33 13.20 14.06 18.47
CA ALA A 33 12.55 13.07 17.62
C ALA A 33 11.65 13.70 16.54
N LYS A 34 10.99 14.83 16.82
CA LYS A 34 10.18 15.57 15.85
C LYS A 34 11.01 16.27 14.76
N LEU A 35 12.26 16.61 15.02
CA LEU A 35 13.16 17.18 14.03
C LEU A 35 13.57 16.17 12.95
N VAL A 36 13.46 14.87 13.21
CA VAL A 36 13.74 13.82 12.22
C VAL A 36 12.63 13.83 11.17
N PRO A 37 12.95 14.13 9.89
CA PRO A 37 11.99 14.14 8.81
C PRO A 37 11.46 12.73 8.53
N ASP A 38 10.30 12.63 7.89
CA ASP A 38 9.75 11.34 7.50
C ASP A 38 10.44 10.78 6.24
N LYS A 39 11.08 11.64 5.43
CA LYS A 39 11.84 11.28 4.23
C LYS A 39 12.98 12.27 4.00
N ILE A 40 14.10 11.78 3.50
CA ILE A 40 15.23 12.58 3.03
C ILE A 40 15.33 12.36 1.50
N PRO A 41 15.38 13.43 0.66
CA PRO A 41 15.55 13.27 -0.78
C PRO A 41 16.83 12.50 -1.11
N ASP A 42 16.72 11.53 -2.00
CA ASP A 42 17.84 10.73 -2.55
C ASP A 42 18.73 9.99 -1.54
N LYS A 43 18.35 9.97 -0.26
CA LYS A 43 19.07 9.27 0.81
C LYS A 43 18.12 8.38 1.63
N LYS A 44 18.66 7.27 2.13
CA LYS A 44 17.96 6.44 3.12
C LYS A 44 17.79 7.23 4.42
N LEU A 45 16.59 7.17 5.00
CA LEU A 45 16.35 7.74 6.33
C LEU A 45 17.13 6.93 7.38
N ASN A 46 18.05 7.59 8.03
CA ASN A 46 18.75 7.17 9.24
C ASN A 46 19.22 8.42 10.00
N LEU A 47 19.65 8.24 11.24
CA LEU A 47 20.00 9.39 12.09
C LEU A 47 21.19 10.18 11.57
N ARG A 48 22.19 9.52 10.98
CA ARG A 48 23.33 10.19 10.36
C ARG A 48 22.89 11.13 9.23
N ASN A 49 22.12 10.59 8.29
CA ASN A 49 21.63 11.39 7.15
C ASN A 49 20.64 12.47 7.61
N ALA A 50 19.83 12.21 8.67
CA ALA A 50 18.93 13.20 9.24
C ALA A 50 19.71 14.37 9.86
N ILE A 51 20.77 14.12 10.59
CA ILE A 51 21.65 15.16 11.16
C ILE A 51 22.31 15.97 10.02
N GLU A 52 22.82 15.34 8.98
CA GLU A 52 23.39 16.04 7.82
C GLU A 52 22.35 16.91 7.09
N TYR A 53 21.09 16.52 7.09
CA TYR A 53 20.03 17.19 6.34
C TYR A 53 19.33 18.31 7.12
N VAL A 54 19.22 18.20 8.48
CA VAL A 54 18.45 19.11 9.33
C VAL A 54 19.40 19.97 10.19
N PRO A 55 19.48 21.29 9.95
CA PRO A 55 20.38 22.18 10.69
C PRO A 55 20.19 22.16 12.20
N GLU A 56 18.96 22.03 12.68
CA GLU A 56 18.63 21.96 14.10
C GLU A 56 19.15 20.68 14.77
N LEU A 57 19.21 19.55 14.02
CA LEU A 57 19.83 18.33 14.51
C LEU A 57 21.36 18.45 14.53
N GLN A 58 21.97 19.15 13.57
CA GLN A 58 23.41 19.48 13.60
C GLN A 58 23.76 20.33 14.82
N ALA A 59 22.95 21.35 15.08
CA ALA A 59 23.13 22.19 16.27
C ALA A 59 22.97 21.40 17.57
N ALA A 60 22.03 20.45 17.62
CA ALA A 60 21.85 19.57 18.75
C ALA A 60 23.03 18.60 18.95
N GLU A 61 23.62 18.08 17.88
CA GLU A 61 24.82 17.24 17.93
C GLU A 61 26.05 18.02 18.45
N ALA A 62 26.12 19.31 18.14
CA ALA A 62 27.17 20.21 18.63
C ALA A 62 26.81 20.91 19.95
N SER A 63 25.72 20.52 20.60
CA SER A 63 25.24 21.16 21.83
C SER A 63 26.29 21.14 22.94
N SER A 64 26.34 22.23 23.72
CA SER A 64 27.12 22.29 24.94
C SER A 64 26.54 21.42 26.08
N ASP A 65 25.23 21.05 25.98
CA ASP A 65 24.59 20.12 26.90
C ASP A 65 25.04 18.69 26.62
N PRO A 66 25.78 18.05 27.56
CA PRO A 66 26.27 16.69 27.36
C PRO A 66 25.12 15.68 27.16
N LEU A 67 23.96 15.86 27.80
CA LEU A 67 22.82 14.93 27.70
C LEU A 67 22.24 14.92 26.28
N VAL A 68 22.13 16.10 25.64
CA VAL A 68 21.64 16.21 24.25
C VAL A 68 22.64 15.59 23.28
N ARG A 69 23.91 15.99 23.40
CA ARG A 69 24.99 15.50 22.53
C ARG A 69 25.16 13.99 22.63
N ASP A 70 25.23 13.44 23.86
CA ASP A 70 25.45 12.03 24.08
C ASP A 70 24.22 11.19 23.69
N THR A 71 23.01 11.75 23.83
CA THR A 71 21.79 11.10 23.31
C THR A 71 21.87 10.86 21.81
N LEU A 72 22.23 11.85 21.01
CA LEU A 72 22.38 11.70 19.57
C LEU A 72 23.54 10.76 19.20
N LYS A 73 24.67 10.86 19.92
CA LYS A 73 25.82 9.98 19.73
C LYS A 73 25.45 8.51 19.91
N TYR A 74 24.86 8.16 21.05
CA TYR A 74 24.51 6.77 21.33
C TYR A 74 23.31 6.28 20.49
N ALA A 75 22.36 7.17 20.17
CA ALA A 75 21.29 6.83 19.25
C ALA A 75 21.82 6.43 17.86
N LYS A 76 22.84 7.12 17.31
CA LYS A 76 23.50 6.73 16.06
C LYS A 76 24.16 5.34 16.13
N MET A 77 24.71 4.99 17.29
CA MET A 77 25.38 3.70 17.49
C MET A 77 24.38 2.54 17.62
N LEU A 78 23.22 2.83 18.20
CA LEU A 78 22.19 1.79 18.49
C LEU A 78 21.14 1.67 17.40
N GLU A 79 21.00 2.67 16.54
CA GLU A 79 20.04 2.64 15.42
C GLU A 79 20.23 1.38 14.56
N GLY A 80 19.13 0.71 14.25
CA GLY A 80 19.11 -0.52 13.44
C GLY A 80 19.35 -1.82 14.22
N ASN A 81 19.81 -1.75 15.47
CA ASN A 81 19.95 -2.95 16.30
C ASN A 81 18.57 -3.51 16.69
N VAL A 82 18.51 -4.82 16.89
CA VAL A 82 17.31 -5.48 17.40
C VAL A 82 17.00 -4.98 18.81
N ARG A 83 15.79 -4.53 19.02
CA ARG A 83 15.28 -4.05 20.31
C ARG A 83 14.39 -5.06 21.02
N GLY A 84 13.66 -5.84 20.26
CA GLY A 84 12.74 -6.82 20.81
C GLY A 84 12.20 -7.74 19.72
N THR A 85 11.43 -8.73 20.15
CA THR A 85 10.79 -9.70 19.28
C THR A 85 9.27 -9.54 19.34
N GLY A 86 8.62 -9.92 18.25
CA GLY A 86 7.17 -10.01 18.14
C GLY A 86 6.78 -11.26 17.38
N VAL A 87 5.48 -11.39 17.10
CA VAL A 87 4.94 -12.47 16.28
C VAL A 87 4.41 -11.85 14.98
N HIS A 88 4.64 -12.50 13.85
CA HIS A 88 4.13 -12.08 12.55
C HIS A 88 2.60 -12.09 12.56
N ALA A 89 1.98 -11.04 12.00
CA ALA A 89 0.54 -10.84 12.11
C ALA A 89 -0.31 -11.95 11.44
N CYS A 90 0.21 -12.59 10.39
CA CYS A 90 -0.56 -13.54 9.58
C CYS A 90 0.24 -14.76 9.11
N GLY A 91 1.57 -14.67 9.12
CA GLY A 91 2.43 -15.74 8.59
C GLY A 91 2.49 -16.96 9.49
N THR A 92 2.16 -18.11 8.92
CA THR A 92 2.20 -19.41 9.58
C THR A 92 3.08 -20.34 8.77
N ILE A 93 3.96 -21.08 9.44
CA ILE A 93 4.81 -22.08 8.80
C ILE A 93 4.12 -23.44 8.85
N ILE A 94 4.07 -24.08 7.69
CA ILE A 94 3.57 -25.44 7.49
C ILE A 94 4.77 -26.31 7.08
N CYS A 95 4.99 -27.37 7.81
CA CYS A 95 6.03 -28.38 7.53
C CYS A 95 5.45 -29.78 7.65
N ARG A 96 6.10 -30.75 7.02
CA ARG A 96 5.68 -32.16 7.03
C ARG A 96 5.96 -32.81 8.36
N ASP A 97 7.14 -32.51 8.92
CA ASP A 97 7.67 -33.12 10.14
C ASP A 97 7.67 -32.11 11.29
N ASP A 98 8.24 -32.45 12.44
CA ASP A 98 8.37 -31.49 13.54
C ASP A 98 9.20 -30.28 13.10
N ILE A 99 8.73 -29.09 13.43
CA ILE A 99 9.38 -27.85 13.00
C ILE A 99 10.78 -27.67 13.54
N THR A 100 11.05 -28.28 14.68
CA THR A 100 12.38 -28.27 15.32
C THR A 100 13.45 -29.04 14.54
N ASP A 101 13.03 -29.91 13.62
CA ASP A 101 13.95 -30.60 12.69
C ASP A 101 14.44 -29.67 11.57
N TRP A 102 13.74 -28.54 11.36
CA TRP A 102 13.99 -27.61 10.26
C TRP A 102 14.61 -26.28 10.69
N VAL A 103 14.11 -25.71 11.78
CA VAL A 103 14.53 -24.40 12.27
C VAL A 103 14.51 -24.33 13.79
N PRO A 104 15.37 -23.50 14.41
CA PRO A 104 15.28 -23.26 15.84
C PRO A 104 13.96 -22.53 16.16
N VAL A 105 13.41 -22.83 17.31
CA VAL A 105 12.14 -22.31 17.79
C VAL A 105 12.28 -21.61 19.14
N SER A 106 11.31 -20.80 19.46
CA SER A 106 11.14 -20.13 20.75
C SER A 106 9.65 -20.08 21.12
N THR A 107 9.34 -19.51 22.25
CA THR A 107 7.96 -19.25 22.66
C THR A 107 7.67 -17.76 22.73
N ALA A 108 6.46 -17.37 22.37
CA ALA A 108 5.93 -16.02 22.58
C ALA A 108 4.56 -16.12 23.27
N ASP A 109 4.14 -15.07 23.95
CA ASP A 109 2.82 -15.01 24.56
C ASP A 109 1.76 -14.61 23.53
N ASP A 110 0.68 -15.38 23.47
CA ASP A 110 -0.52 -14.97 22.73
C ASP A 110 -1.17 -13.78 23.47
N LYS A 111 -1.38 -12.70 22.77
CA LYS A 111 -1.93 -11.46 23.36
C LYS A 111 -3.41 -11.58 23.75
N GLU A 112 -4.13 -12.51 23.16
CA GLU A 112 -5.57 -12.71 23.44
C GLU A 112 -5.79 -13.71 24.55
N THR A 113 -5.06 -14.83 24.53
CA THR A 113 -5.25 -15.93 25.48
C THR A 113 -4.27 -15.91 26.64
N GLY A 114 -3.12 -15.25 26.48
CA GLY A 114 -2.02 -15.29 27.45
C GLY A 114 -1.23 -16.60 27.45
N GLU A 115 -1.57 -17.54 26.59
CA GLU A 115 -0.90 -18.83 26.47
C GLU A 115 0.41 -18.73 25.70
N LYS A 116 1.34 -19.64 25.95
CA LYS A 116 2.59 -19.75 25.20
C LYS A 116 2.34 -20.40 23.85
N MET A 117 2.73 -19.70 22.76
CA MET A 117 2.72 -20.23 21.42
C MET A 117 4.13 -20.47 20.88
N LEU A 118 4.28 -21.49 20.04
CA LEU A 118 5.53 -21.81 19.37
C LEU A 118 5.78 -20.84 18.21
N VAL A 119 6.97 -20.22 18.18
CA VAL A 119 7.40 -19.32 17.10
C VAL A 119 8.77 -19.77 16.56
N THR A 120 8.99 -19.56 15.26
CA THR A 120 10.32 -19.79 14.67
C THR A 120 11.29 -18.72 15.15
N GLN A 121 12.60 -19.01 15.16
CA GLN A 121 13.63 -17.99 15.43
C GLN A 121 14.16 -17.34 14.16
N TYR A 122 13.84 -17.86 12.98
CA TYR A 122 14.06 -17.18 11.70
C TYR A 122 12.82 -16.38 11.32
N GLU A 123 13.04 -15.15 10.87
CA GLU A 123 11.96 -14.24 10.44
C GLU A 123 11.45 -14.54 9.03
N GLY A 124 10.32 -13.94 8.66
CA GLY A 124 9.64 -14.19 7.41
C GLY A 124 10.46 -13.88 6.14
N SER A 125 11.46 -13.01 6.24
CA SER A 125 12.33 -12.66 5.10
C SER A 125 13.33 -13.76 4.71
N VAL A 126 13.66 -14.67 5.63
CA VAL A 126 14.66 -15.72 5.43
C VAL A 126 14.13 -17.14 5.62
N ILE A 127 12.93 -17.29 6.19
CA ILE A 127 12.38 -18.59 6.55
C ILE A 127 12.20 -19.53 5.34
N GLU A 128 11.86 -18.98 4.18
CA GLU A 128 11.65 -19.75 2.94
C GLU A 128 12.97 -20.34 2.39
N ASP A 129 14.11 -19.73 2.71
CA ASP A 129 15.44 -20.23 2.33
C ASP A 129 15.76 -21.57 3.02
N THR A 130 15.06 -21.91 4.09
CA THR A 130 15.17 -23.22 4.77
C THR A 130 14.38 -24.34 4.08
N GLY A 131 13.63 -24.04 3.02
CA GLY A 131 12.77 -24.98 2.31
C GLY A 131 11.36 -25.11 2.91
N LEU A 132 11.03 -24.32 3.94
CA LEU A 132 9.70 -24.29 4.53
C LEU A 132 8.74 -23.40 3.75
N ILE A 133 7.45 -23.71 3.83
CA ILE A 133 6.38 -22.96 3.18
C ILE A 133 5.78 -21.99 4.21
N LYS A 134 5.80 -20.69 3.85
CA LYS A 134 5.06 -19.64 4.58
C LYS A 134 3.67 -19.49 3.99
N MET A 135 2.66 -19.67 4.82
CA MET A 135 1.27 -19.40 4.47
C MET A 135 0.79 -18.18 5.25
N ASP A 136 0.23 -17.20 4.55
CA ASP A 136 -0.29 -15.98 5.18
C ASP A 136 -1.81 -16.11 5.37
N PHE A 137 -2.26 -16.13 6.63
CA PHE A 137 -3.68 -16.12 7.01
C PHE A 137 -4.04 -14.76 7.57
N LEU A 138 -4.48 -13.89 6.69
CA LEU A 138 -4.89 -12.53 7.06
C LEU A 138 -6.41 -12.38 6.91
N GLY A 139 -7.08 -12.26 8.06
CA GLY A 139 -8.52 -12.01 8.10
C GLY A 139 -8.88 -10.61 7.64
N LEU A 140 -10.03 -10.47 6.98
CA LEU A 140 -10.59 -9.19 6.61
C LEU A 140 -11.92 -8.98 7.34
N LYS A 141 -11.93 -8.14 8.37
CA LYS A 141 -13.11 -7.82 9.21
C LYS A 141 -14.31 -7.36 8.37
N THR A 142 -14.06 -6.66 7.28
CA THR A 142 -15.09 -6.17 6.35
C THR A 142 -15.98 -7.30 5.81
N LEU A 143 -15.43 -8.48 5.52
CA LEU A 143 -16.23 -9.61 5.05
C LEU A 143 -17.21 -10.10 6.13
N SER A 144 -16.82 -10.06 7.40
CA SER A 144 -17.72 -10.35 8.51
C SER A 144 -18.80 -9.29 8.68
N ILE A 145 -18.47 -8.02 8.44
CA ILE A 145 -19.44 -6.92 8.43
C ILE A 145 -20.46 -7.11 7.31
N ILE A 146 -20.02 -7.43 6.09
CA ILE A 146 -20.90 -7.69 4.95
C ILE A 146 -21.84 -8.85 5.27
N LYS A 147 -21.33 -9.96 5.78
CA LYS A 147 -22.13 -11.14 6.16
C LYS A 147 -23.19 -10.79 7.19
N GLU A 148 -22.83 -10.04 8.22
CA GLU A 148 -23.76 -9.61 9.27
C GLU A 148 -24.79 -8.61 8.75
N ALA A 149 -24.41 -7.68 7.87
CA ALA A 149 -25.34 -6.75 7.24
C ALA A 149 -26.40 -7.47 6.39
N VAL A 150 -25.98 -8.46 5.59
CA VAL A 150 -26.91 -9.29 4.80
C VAL A 150 -27.88 -10.04 5.71
N GLU A 151 -27.40 -10.59 6.83
CA GLU A 151 -28.27 -11.26 7.80
C GLU A 151 -29.25 -10.28 8.47
N ASN A 152 -28.80 -9.08 8.83
CA ASN A 152 -29.67 -8.04 9.37
C ASN A 152 -30.78 -7.65 8.39
N ILE A 153 -30.46 -7.55 7.09
CA ILE A 153 -31.45 -7.27 6.03
C ILE A 153 -32.44 -8.42 5.91
N ARG A 154 -31.98 -9.67 5.94
CA ARG A 154 -32.84 -10.84 5.90
C ARG A 154 -33.81 -10.83 7.05
N LEU A 155 -33.36 -10.53 8.26
CA LEU A 155 -34.21 -10.52 9.47
C LEU A 155 -35.18 -9.34 9.51
N SER A 156 -34.77 -8.15 9.10
CA SER A 156 -35.57 -6.93 9.21
C SER A 156 -36.52 -6.73 8.03
N ARG A 157 -36.16 -7.21 6.83
CA ARG A 157 -36.92 -6.95 5.59
C ARG A 157 -37.40 -8.22 4.89
N SER A 158 -37.07 -9.41 5.40
CA SER A 158 -37.36 -10.70 4.75
C SER A 158 -36.83 -10.75 3.29
N LEU A 159 -35.68 -10.13 3.05
CA LEU A 159 -35.04 -10.03 1.76
C LEU A 159 -33.69 -10.75 1.79
N GLU A 160 -33.48 -11.66 0.85
CA GLU A 160 -32.19 -12.30 0.64
C GLU A 160 -31.38 -11.54 -0.39
N ILE A 161 -30.13 -11.20 -0.06
CA ILE A 161 -29.19 -10.50 -0.94
C ILE A 161 -27.99 -11.39 -1.17
N ASP A 162 -27.70 -11.65 -2.45
CA ASP A 162 -26.45 -12.20 -2.89
C ASP A 162 -25.52 -11.03 -3.27
N VAL A 163 -24.53 -10.74 -2.41
CA VAL A 163 -23.60 -9.62 -2.63
C VAL A 163 -22.69 -9.81 -3.84
N ASP A 164 -22.57 -11.03 -4.36
CA ASP A 164 -21.81 -11.31 -5.57
C ASP A 164 -22.61 -11.06 -6.85
N GLN A 165 -23.92 -10.83 -6.74
CA GLN A 165 -24.84 -10.58 -7.85
C GLN A 165 -25.45 -9.17 -7.81
N ILE A 166 -24.94 -8.25 -7.01
CA ILE A 166 -25.44 -6.88 -6.95
C ILE A 166 -25.13 -6.11 -8.23
N ASP A 167 -26.00 -5.16 -8.56
CA ASP A 167 -25.81 -4.30 -9.74
C ASP A 167 -24.64 -3.35 -9.56
N ILE A 168 -23.61 -3.52 -10.40
CA ILE A 168 -22.40 -2.69 -10.42
C ILE A 168 -22.66 -1.26 -10.96
N THR A 169 -23.86 -1.00 -11.46
CA THR A 169 -24.29 0.31 -12.00
C THR A 169 -25.29 1.03 -11.10
N ASP A 170 -25.50 0.54 -9.85
CA ASP A 170 -26.50 1.11 -8.93
C ASP A 170 -26.30 2.62 -8.70
N PRO A 171 -27.27 3.46 -9.10
CA PRO A 171 -27.13 4.91 -8.97
C PRO A 171 -27.01 5.41 -7.53
N ALA A 172 -27.68 4.72 -6.57
CA ALA A 172 -27.62 5.10 -5.16
C ALA A 172 -26.21 4.92 -4.59
N THR A 173 -25.54 3.86 -5.03
CA THR A 173 -24.14 3.57 -4.64
C THR A 173 -23.19 4.63 -5.17
N TYR A 174 -23.26 4.99 -6.46
CA TYR A 174 -22.42 6.05 -7.02
C TYR A 174 -22.73 7.42 -6.43
N LYS A 175 -24.00 7.69 -6.09
CA LYS A 175 -24.35 8.91 -5.37
C LYS A 175 -23.71 8.95 -3.99
N LEU A 176 -23.68 7.87 -3.26
CA LEU A 176 -23.00 7.77 -1.96
C LEU A 176 -21.51 8.10 -2.09
N TYR A 177 -20.82 7.55 -3.09
CA TYR A 177 -19.43 7.86 -3.38
C TYR A 177 -19.24 9.33 -3.75
N SER A 178 -20.06 9.86 -4.64
CA SER A 178 -19.98 11.25 -5.12
C SER A 178 -20.28 12.28 -4.04
N ASP A 179 -21.13 11.96 -3.08
CA ASP A 179 -21.41 12.79 -1.91
C ASP A 179 -20.29 12.67 -0.85
N GLY A 180 -19.35 11.72 -1.01
CA GLY A 180 -18.31 11.42 -0.04
C GLY A 180 -18.82 10.86 1.29
N ARG A 181 -20.02 10.27 1.32
CA ARG A 181 -20.64 9.68 2.52
C ARG A 181 -20.16 8.25 2.80
N THR A 182 -18.86 8.04 2.75
CA THR A 182 -18.21 6.74 2.72
C THR A 182 -17.63 6.27 4.05
N ILE A 183 -17.97 6.94 5.16
CA ILE A 183 -17.59 6.48 6.51
C ILE A 183 -18.16 5.08 6.75
N GLY A 184 -17.32 4.18 7.26
CA GLY A 184 -17.63 2.78 7.49
C GLY A 184 -17.59 1.91 6.24
N THR A 185 -17.30 2.45 5.06
CA THR A 185 -17.07 1.66 3.84
C THR A 185 -15.62 1.21 3.73
N PHE A 186 -15.39 0.09 3.08
CA PHE A 186 -14.04 -0.43 2.89
C PHE A 186 -13.23 0.45 1.94
N GLN A 187 -11.99 0.81 2.34
CA GLN A 187 -10.97 1.55 1.58
C GLN A 187 -11.29 3.01 1.22
N PHE A 188 -12.52 3.50 1.35
CA PHE A 188 -12.92 4.82 0.88
C PHE A 188 -13.36 5.79 1.98
N GLU A 189 -13.13 5.45 3.25
CA GLU A 189 -13.68 6.19 4.39
C GLU A 189 -12.83 7.38 4.89
N SER A 190 -11.53 7.46 4.54
CA SER A 190 -10.67 8.53 5.04
C SER A 190 -11.12 9.92 4.55
N ALA A 191 -10.92 10.96 5.35
CA ALA A 191 -11.31 12.33 5.02
C ALA A 191 -10.70 12.82 3.70
N GLY A 192 -9.43 12.45 3.42
CA GLY A 192 -8.77 12.78 2.16
C GLY A 192 -9.40 12.07 0.96
N MET A 193 -9.75 10.79 1.11
CA MET A 193 -10.45 10.04 0.08
C MET A 193 -11.84 10.61 -0.19
N GLN A 194 -12.60 10.95 0.87
CA GLN A 194 -13.92 11.58 0.72
C GLN A 194 -13.85 12.89 -0.06
N LYS A 195 -12.81 13.71 0.17
CA LYS A 195 -12.58 14.94 -0.58
C LYS A 195 -12.41 14.64 -2.08
N TYR A 196 -11.52 13.72 -2.42
CA TYR A 196 -11.29 13.36 -3.83
C TYR A 196 -12.51 12.72 -4.49
N LEU A 197 -13.30 11.92 -3.77
CA LEU A 197 -14.54 11.34 -4.29
C LEU A 197 -15.56 12.41 -4.66
N ARG A 198 -15.71 13.46 -3.86
CA ARG A 198 -16.59 14.61 -4.18
C ARG A 198 -16.14 15.35 -5.43
N GLU A 199 -14.84 15.46 -5.64
CA GLU A 199 -14.29 16.11 -6.85
C GLU A 199 -14.38 15.20 -8.08
N LEU A 200 -14.11 13.90 -7.91
CA LEU A 200 -14.12 12.90 -8.98
C LEU A 200 -15.52 12.63 -9.51
N GLN A 201 -16.54 12.60 -8.63
CA GLN A 201 -17.89 12.18 -9.00
C GLN A 201 -17.88 10.83 -9.74
N PRO A 202 -17.49 9.72 -9.08
CA PRO A 202 -17.34 8.42 -9.75
C PRO A 202 -18.65 8.02 -10.43
N SER A 203 -18.55 7.50 -11.64
CA SER A 203 -19.69 7.07 -12.45
C SER A 203 -19.54 5.65 -13.00
N THR A 204 -18.34 5.08 -12.89
CA THR A 204 -18.03 3.73 -13.35
C THR A 204 -17.23 2.98 -12.27
N PHE A 205 -17.27 1.65 -12.35
CA PHE A 205 -16.46 0.81 -11.45
C PHE A 205 -14.96 1.02 -11.68
N GLU A 206 -14.56 1.29 -12.92
CA GLU A 206 -13.20 1.62 -13.30
C GLU A 206 -12.66 2.86 -12.58
N ASP A 207 -13.51 3.87 -12.34
CA ASP A 207 -13.15 5.05 -11.56
C ASP A 207 -12.77 4.69 -10.12
N LEU A 208 -13.49 3.74 -9.52
CA LEU A 208 -13.21 3.26 -8.16
C LEU A 208 -11.91 2.45 -8.11
N ILE A 209 -11.69 1.59 -9.10
CA ILE A 209 -10.44 0.80 -9.21
C ILE A 209 -9.25 1.73 -9.34
N ALA A 210 -9.33 2.74 -10.20
CA ALA A 210 -8.25 3.70 -10.40
C ALA A 210 -8.00 4.54 -9.14
N MET A 211 -9.03 5.01 -8.46
CA MET A 211 -8.90 5.76 -7.23
C MET A 211 -8.24 4.93 -6.12
N ASN A 212 -8.61 3.66 -5.98
CA ASN A 212 -8.00 2.73 -5.03
C ASN A 212 -6.50 2.53 -5.33
N ALA A 213 -6.11 2.49 -6.60
CA ALA A 213 -4.72 2.38 -7.00
C ALA A 213 -3.93 3.68 -6.82
N LEU A 214 -4.55 4.85 -7.03
CA LEU A 214 -3.90 6.15 -7.01
C LEU A 214 -3.80 6.75 -5.59
N TYR A 215 -4.77 6.48 -4.69
CA TYR A 215 -4.81 7.10 -3.37
C TYR A 215 -3.80 6.46 -2.41
N ARG A 216 -2.54 6.82 -2.56
CA ARG A 216 -1.41 6.41 -1.71
C ARG A 216 -0.22 7.35 -1.95
N PRO A 217 0.72 7.46 -1.00
CA PRO A 217 1.89 8.33 -1.16
C PRO A 217 2.64 8.07 -2.47
N GLY A 218 2.85 9.12 -3.25
CA GLY A 218 3.45 9.10 -4.58
C GLY A 218 2.41 9.25 -5.70
N PRO A 219 1.60 8.23 -6.02
CA PRO A 219 0.63 8.33 -7.12
C PRO A 219 -0.51 9.33 -6.87
N MET A 220 -0.75 9.73 -5.61
CA MET A 220 -1.75 10.77 -5.28
C MET A 220 -1.59 12.07 -6.09
N ASP A 221 -0.38 12.40 -6.49
CA ASP A 221 -0.09 13.60 -7.28
C ASP A 221 -0.75 13.58 -8.67
N TYR A 222 -1.13 12.41 -9.17
CA TYR A 222 -1.84 12.24 -10.44
C TYR A 222 -3.37 12.34 -10.31
N ILE A 223 -3.92 12.33 -9.10
CA ILE A 223 -5.38 12.36 -8.88
C ILE A 223 -6.02 13.64 -9.45
N PRO A 224 -5.46 14.86 -9.25
CA PRO A 224 -6.02 16.06 -9.84
C PRO A 224 -6.10 16.00 -11.37
N ASP A 225 -5.07 15.48 -12.02
CA ASP A 225 -5.03 15.32 -13.47
C ASP A 225 -6.06 14.29 -13.97
N PHE A 226 -6.18 13.17 -13.26
CA PHE A 226 -7.19 12.14 -13.50
C PHE A 226 -8.62 12.73 -13.43
N ILE A 227 -8.91 13.52 -12.40
CA ILE A 227 -10.21 14.19 -12.22
C ILE A 227 -10.47 15.20 -13.33
N ASP A 228 -9.47 16.03 -13.67
CA ASP A 228 -9.61 17.05 -14.70
C ASP A 228 -9.86 16.45 -16.10
N ARG A 229 -9.19 15.35 -16.42
CA ARG A 229 -9.41 14.63 -17.69
C ARG A 229 -10.78 13.97 -17.73
N LYS A 230 -11.22 13.34 -16.64
CA LYS A 230 -12.57 12.76 -16.55
C LYS A 230 -13.64 13.81 -16.83
N HIS A 231 -13.51 15.01 -16.27
CA HIS A 231 -14.50 16.09 -16.41
C HIS A 231 -14.28 16.99 -17.64
N GLY A 232 -13.34 16.68 -18.51
CA GLY A 232 -13.08 17.44 -19.73
C GLY A 232 -12.41 18.80 -19.50
N ARG A 233 -11.89 19.08 -18.29
CA ARG A 233 -11.12 20.29 -17.99
C ARG A 233 -9.72 20.26 -18.58
N LYS A 234 -9.18 19.05 -18.77
CA LYS A 234 -7.95 18.78 -19.52
C LYS A 234 -8.24 17.80 -20.65
N PRO A 235 -7.57 17.91 -21.82
CA PRO A 235 -7.72 16.93 -22.88
C PRO A 235 -7.16 15.59 -22.47
N ILE A 236 -7.79 14.51 -22.95
CA ILE A 236 -7.24 13.15 -22.85
C ILE A 236 -6.32 12.98 -24.05
N GLU A 237 -5.04 12.81 -23.78
CA GLU A 237 -4.00 12.66 -24.79
C GLU A 237 -3.33 11.30 -24.70
N TYR A 238 -2.98 10.74 -25.85
CA TYR A 238 -2.23 9.51 -25.97
C TYR A 238 -0.98 9.80 -26.80
N ASP A 239 0.21 9.41 -26.30
CA ASP A 239 1.48 9.62 -27.03
C ASP A 239 1.46 8.96 -28.42
N ILE A 240 0.81 7.80 -28.52
CA ILE A 240 0.52 7.12 -29.77
C ILE A 240 -0.98 6.78 -29.77
N PRO A 241 -1.76 7.07 -30.81
CA PRO A 241 -3.23 6.91 -30.79
C PRO A 241 -3.69 5.50 -30.41
N VAL A 242 -2.97 4.46 -30.80
CA VAL A 242 -3.32 3.07 -30.50
C VAL A 242 -3.26 2.74 -29.00
N MET A 243 -2.60 3.56 -28.19
CA MET A 243 -2.54 3.39 -26.72
C MET A 243 -3.90 3.61 -26.05
N GLU A 244 -4.83 4.31 -26.70
CA GLU A 244 -6.22 4.44 -26.26
C GLU A 244 -6.83 3.11 -25.89
N LYS A 245 -6.52 2.05 -26.61
CA LYS A 245 -7.04 0.68 -26.37
C LYS A 245 -6.90 0.22 -24.91
N TYR A 246 -5.82 0.61 -24.24
CA TYR A 246 -5.52 0.17 -22.87
C TYR A 246 -5.48 1.30 -21.84
N LEU A 247 -5.52 2.57 -22.29
CA LEU A 247 -5.51 3.73 -21.40
C LEU A 247 -6.85 4.47 -21.32
N LYS A 248 -7.84 4.09 -22.12
CA LYS A 248 -9.15 4.74 -22.16
C LYS A 248 -9.82 4.80 -20.78
N ASP A 249 -9.85 3.69 -20.06
CA ASP A 249 -10.53 3.57 -18.76
C ASP A 249 -9.84 4.38 -17.64
N THR A 250 -8.63 4.83 -17.88
CA THR A 250 -7.86 5.67 -16.97
C THR A 250 -7.57 7.06 -17.55
N TYR A 251 -8.36 7.49 -18.52
CA TYR A 251 -8.30 8.83 -19.13
C TYR A 251 -6.90 9.18 -19.66
N GLY A 252 -6.22 8.21 -20.26
CA GLY A 252 -4.87 8.37 -20.81
C GLY A 252 -3.73 8.34 -19.80
N ILE A 253 -4.02 8.14 -18.53
CA ILE A 253 -3.00 8.04 -17.47
C ILE A 253 -2.62 6.58 -17.25
N THR A 254 -1.33 6.28 -17.18
CA THR A 254 -0.84 4.95 -16.81
C THR A 254 -0.96 4.79 -15.29
N VAL A 255 -1.77 3.83 -14.85
CA VAL A 255 -2.06 3.54 -13.43
C VAL A 255 -1.61 2.13 -13.05
N TYR A 256 -1.77 1.16 -13.95
CA TYR A 256 -1.59 -0.26 -13.66
C TYR A 256 -0.37 -0.86 -14.35
N GLN A 257 0.27 -1.80 -13.66
CA GLN A 257 1.35 -2.63 -14.25
C GLN A 257 0.87 -3.35 -15.52
N GLU A 258 -0.36 -3.83 -15.52
CA GLU A 258 -0.97 -4.53 -16.65
C GLU A 258 -1.09 -3.64 -17.89
N GLN A 259 -1.28 -2.34 -17.74
CA GLN A 259 -1.29 -1.41 -18.86
C GLN A 259 0.09 -1.35 -19.54
N VAL A 260 1.17 -1.30 -18.77
CA VAL A 260 2.53 -1.33 -19.31
C VAL A 260 2.82 -2.66 -20.02
N MET A 261 2.40 -3.79 -19.43
CA MET A 261 2.55 -5.11 -20.05
C MET A 261 1.83 -5.19 -21.41
N LEU A 262 0.58 -4.75 -21.46
CA LEU A 262 -0.22 -4.79 -22.67
C LEU A 262 0.29 -3.80 -23.74
N LEU A 263 0.70 -2.61 -23.33
CA LEU A 263 1.26 -1.61 -24.23
C LEU A 263 2.64 -2.03 -24.79
N SER A 264 3.49 -2.65 -24.00
CA SER A 264 4.78 -3.17 -24.51
C SER A 264 4.59 -4.25 -25.60
N ARG A 265 3.54 -5.05 -25.45
CA ARG A 265 3.17 -6.04 -26.47
C ARG A 265 2.55 -5.39 -27.71
N LEU A 266 1.66 -4.41 -27.52
CA LEU A 266 0.97 -3.73 -28.59
C LEU A 266 1.92 -2.86 -29.44
N LEU A 267 2.84 -2.13 -28.79
CA LEU A 267 3.72 -1.16 -29.45
C LEU A 267 4.98 -1.82 -30.02
N ALA A 268 5.55 -2.80 -29.34
CA ALA A 268 6.89 -3.33 -29.61
C ALA A 268 6.97 -4.86 -29.73
N ASP A 269 5.83 -5.54 -29.87
CA ASP A 269 5.71 -6.99 -30.03
C ASP A 269 6.38 -7.82 -28.92
N PHE A 270 6.39 -7.31 -27.70
CA PHE A 270 6.86 -8.09 -26.56
C PHE A 270 6.02 -9.36 -26.42
N THR A 271 6.67 -10.47 -26.18
CA THR A 271 6.00 -11.72 -25.80
C THR A 271 5.37 -11.59 -24.40
N ARG A 272 4.52 -12.56 -24.03
CA ARG A 272 3.95 -12.61 -22.66
C ARG A 272 5.04 -12.70 -21.60
N GLY A 273 6.07 -13.52 -21.83
CA GLY A 273 7.19 -13.67 -20.90
C GLY A 273 8.00 -12.39 -20.75
N GLU A 274 8.26 -11.67 -21.83
CA GLU A 274 9.00 -10.40 -21.82
C GLU A 274 8.21 -9.28 -21.13
N SER A 275 6.92 -9.18 -21.39
CA SER A 275 6.08 -8.21 -20.71
C SER A 275 5.97 -8.49 -19.19
N ASP A 276 5.95 -9.75 -18.77
CA ASP A 276 5.99 -10.12 -17.35
C ASP A 276 7.37 -9.84 -16.74
N ALA A 277 8.45 -10.09 -17.48
CA ALA A 277 9.80 -9.70 -17.03
C ALA A 277 9.94 -8.18 -16.85
N LEU A 278 9.34 -7.39 -17.75
CA LEU A 278 9.26 -5.92 -17.64
C LEU A 278 8.53 -5.52 -16.36
N ARG A 279 7.35 -6.09 -16.11
CA ARG A 279 6.58 -5.84 -14.89
C ARG A 279 7.40 -6.14 -13.63
N LYS A 280 8.08 -7.28 -13.59
CA LYS A 280 8.94 -7.68 -12.46
C LYS A 280 10.12 -6.73 -12.27
N ALA A 281 10.76 -6.32 -13.37
CA ALA A 281 11.86 -5.37 -13.33
C ALA A 281 11.43 -4.00 -12.82
N MET A 282 10.24 -3.52 -13.23
CA MET A 282 9.64 -2.29 -12.73
C MET A 282 9.29 -2.39 -11.24
N GLY A 283 8.55 -3.41 -10.83
CA GLY A 283 8.11 -3.59 -9.44
C GLY A 283 9.27 -3.71 -8.44
N LYS A 284 10.37 -4.34 -8.84
CA LYS A 284 11.59 -4.51 -8.04
C LYS A 284 12.63 -3.40 -8.26
N LYS A 285 12.35 -2.41 -9.12
CA LYS A 285 13.25 -1.30 -9.47
C LYS A 285 14.63 -1.76 -9.96
N LEU A 286 14.66 -2.81 -10.78
CA LEU A 286 15.89 -3.42 -11.30
C LEU A 286 16.37 -2.65 -12.54
N ARG A 287 17.10 -1.55 -12.33
CA ARG A 287 17.57 -0.66 -13.40
C ARG A 287 18.34 -1.39 -14.51
N ASP A 288 19.29 -2.24 -14.15
CA ASP A 288 20.06 -3.01 -15.13
C ASP A 288 19.21 -3.84 -16.07
N LYS A 289 18.11 -4.41 -15.57
CA LYS A 289 17.15 -5.16 -16.39
C LYS A 289 16.34 -4.25 -17.29
N LEU A 290 15.92 -3.09 -16.80
CA LEU A 290 15.19 -2.10 -17.59
C LEU A 290 16.07 -1.56 -18.72
N ASP A 291 17.34 -1.23 -18.44
CA ASP A 291 18.29 -0.76 -19.43
C ASP A 291 18.54 -1.80 -20.55
N HIS A 292 18.53 -3.08 -20.20
CA HIS A 292 18.63 -4.18 -21.17
C HIS A 292 17.40 -4.35 -22.07
N MET A 293 16.22 -4.02 -21.53
CA MET A 293 14.94 -4.19 -22.25
C MET A 293 14.59 -2.99 -23.12
N LYS A 294 15.10 -1.79 -22.80
CA LYS A 294 14.83 -0.54 -23.53
C LYS A 294 15.17 -0.62 -25.01
N PRO A 295 16.37 -1.06 -25.45
CA PRO A 295 16.70 -1.16 -26.89
C PRO A 295 15.73 -2.04 -27.67
N LYS A 296 15.28 -3.13 -27.08
CA LYS A 296 14.29 -4.03 -27.69
C LYS A 296 12.94 -3.35 -27.87
N PHE A 297 12.49 -2.57 -26.87
CA PHE A 297 11.25 -1.81 -26.94
C PHE A 297 11.30 -0.76 -28.06
N ILE A 298 12.38 0.02 -28.13
CA ILE A 298 12.56 1.06 -29.14
C ILE A 298 12.61 0.43 -30.54
N GLU A 299 13.41 -0.62 -30.74
CA GLU A 299 13.55 -1.28 -32.05
C GLU A 299 12.25 -1.97 -32.48
N GLY A 300 11.58 -2.68 -31.59
CA GLY A 300 10.27 -3.29 -31.86
C GLY A 300 9.22 -2.27 -32.26
N GLY A 301 9.14 -1.16 -31.51
CA GLY A 301 8.21 -0.07 -31.80
C GLY A 301 8.54 0.63 -33.14
N ARG A 302 9.82 0.84 -33.43
CA ARG A 302 10.27 1.39 -34.71
C ARG A 302 9.85 0.49 -35.89
N LYS A 303 9.99 -0.82 -35.76
CA LYS A 303 9.53 -1.78 -36.78
C LYS A 303 8.03 -1.70 -37.03
N ASN A 304 7.27 -1.39 -35.98
CA ASN A 304 5.82 -1.21 -36.06
C ASN A 304 5.41 0.21 -36.54
N GLY A 305 6.35 1.02 -37.00
CA GLY A 305 6.11 2.34 -37.60
C GLY A 305 5.96 3.49 -36.59
N HIS A 306 6.35 3.30 -35.35
CA HIS A 306 6.30 4.34 -34.33
C HIS A 306 7.60 5.17 -34.30
N ASP A 307 7.46 6.48 -34.01
CA ASP A 307 8.60 7.38 -33.87
C ASP A 307 9.48 7.00 -32.67
N PRO A 308 10.78 6.72 -32.89
CA PRO A 308 11.70 6.38 -31.81
C PRO A 308 11.76 7.41 -30.66
N LYS A 309 11.60 8.71 -30.96
CA LYS A 309 11.60 9.77 -29.93
C LYS A 309 10.37 9.66 -29.02
N VAL A 310 9.21 9.33 -29.58
CA VAL A 310 7.98 9.09 -28.83
C VAL A 310 8.12 7.82 -27.98
N LEU A 311 8.69 6.75 -28.53
CA LEU A 311 8.96 5.52 -27.81
C LEU A 311 9.92 5.73 -26.63
N GLU A 312 10.97 6.55 -26.80
CA GLU A 312 11.88 6.92 -25.72
C GLU A 312 11.16 7.69 -24.60
N LYS A 313 10.29 8.64 -24.97
CA LYS A 313 9.45 9.36 -24.02
C LYS A 313 8.58 8.40 -23.20
N ILE A 314 7.87 7.49 -23.88
CA ILE A 314 7.01 6.48 -23.23
C ILE A 314 7.83 5.64 -22.26
N TRP A 315 9.00 5.16 -22.67
CA TRP A 315 9.86 4.36 -21.80
C TRP A 315 10.33 5.14 -20.57
N THR A 316 10.75 6.38 -20.75
CA THR A 316 11.15 7.25 -19.64
C THR A 316 10.01 7.52 -18.66
N ASP A 317 8.79 7.69 -19.17
CA ASP A 317 7.60 7.86 -18.34
C ASP A 317 7.29 6.57 -17.57
N TRP A 318 7.47 5.40 -18.18
CA TRP A 318 7.33 4.11 -17.50
C TRP A 318 8.39 3.89 -16.41
N GLU A 319 9.63 4.31 -16.62
CA GLU A 319 10.68 4.25 -15.59
C GLU A 319 10.31 5.08 -14.36
N LYS A 320 9.77 6.27 -14.54
CA LYS A 320 9.23 7.11 -13.45
C LYS A 320 8.03 6.43 -12.77
N PHE A 321 7.12 5.93 -13.58
CA PHE A 321 5.92 5.22 -13.14
C PHE A 321 6.23 3.92 -12.39
N ALA A 322 7.33 3.26 -12.66
CA ALA A 322 7.74 2.00 -12.03
C ALA A 322 7.70 2.03 -10.49
N SER A 323 7.95 3.20 -9.90
CA SER A 323 7.89 3.39 -8.44
C SER A 323 6.46 3.43 -7.89
N TYR A 324 5.44 3.64 -8.74
CA TYR A 324 4.04 3.86 -8.37
C TYR A 324 3.09 2.80 -8.95
N ALA A 325 3.58 1.98 -9.87
CA ALA A 325 2.80 0.96 -10.54
C ALA A 325 2.01 0.09 -9.57
N PHE A 326 0.74 -0.16 -9.88
CA PHE A 326 -0.15 -0.97 -9.05
C PHE A 326 -0.69 -2.16 -9.83
N ASN A 327 -0.92 -3.26 -9.14
CA ASN A 327 -1.55 -4.43 -9.74
C ASN A 327 -3.06 -4.19 -9.89
N LYS A 328 -3.58 -4.23 -11.11
CA LYS A 328 -5.00 -3.98 -11.41
C LYS A 328 -5.89 -5.02 -10.77
N SER A 329 -5.49 -6.30 -10.78
CA SER A 329 -6.29 -7.38 -10.20
C SER A 329 -6.51 -7.16 -8.71
N HIS A 330 -5.47 -6.77 -7.97
CA HIS A 330 -5.59 -6.42 -6.55
C HIS A 330 -6.54 -5.23 -6.35
N ALA A 331 -6.34 -4.14 -7.10
CA ALA A 331 -7.21 -2.95 -7.01
C ALA A 331 -8.68 -3.30 -7.33
N THR A 332 -8.92 -4.18 -8.30
CA THR A 332 -10.26 -4.64 -8.68
C THR A 332 -10.93 -5.42 -7.56
N CYS A 333 -10.23 -6.39 -6.95
CA CYS A 333 -10.77 -7.18 -5.84
C CYS A 333 -11.11 -6.30 -4.63
N TYR A 334 -10.22 -5.38 -4.27
CA TYR A 334 -10.47 -4.44 -3.16
C TYR A 334 -11.62 -3.48 -3.47
N SER A 335 -11.71 -3.00 -4.71
CA SER A 335 -12.82 -2.13 -5.13
C SER A 335 -14.15 -2.88 -5.18
N TRP A 336 -14.14 -4.19 -5.46
CA TRP A 336 -15.36 -5.01 -5.41
C TRP A 336 -15.88 -5.13 -3.98
N VAL A 337 -15.03 -5.43 -3.02
CA VAL A 337 -15.43 -5.44 -1.60
C VAL A 337 -15.88 -4.04 -1.16
N ALA A 338 -15.19 -3.00 -1.58
CA ALA A 338 -15.57 -1.62 -1.30
C ALA A 338 -16.96 -1.28 -1.87
N TYR A 339 -17.21 -1.68 -3.11
CA TYR A 339 -18.51 -1.47 -3.76
C TYR A 339 -19.64 -2.20 -3.03
N GLN A 340 -19.42 -3.45 -2.60
CA GLN A 340 -20.39 -4.20 -1.79
C GLN A 340 -20.73 -3.45 -0.49
N THR A 341 -19.75 -2.92 0.21
CA THR A 341 -19.99 -2.14 1.44
C THR A 341 -20.75 -0.85 1.18
N ALA A 342 -20.41 -0.15 0.10
CA ALA A 342 -21.10 1.08 -0.31
C ALA A 342 -22.53 0.83 -0.77
N TYR A 343 -22.75 -0.25 -1.53
CA TYR A 343 -24.09 -0.68 -1.95
C TYR A 343 -25.00 -0.98 -0.75
N LEU A 344 -24.48 -1.74 0.22
CA LEU A 344 -25.23 -2.05 1.44
C LEU A 344 -25.51 -0.79 2.26
N LYS A 345 -24.55 0.12 2.37
CA LYS A 345 -24.77 1.39 3.08
C LYS A 345 -25.76 2.29 2.36
N ALA A 346 -25.69 2.38 1.03
CA ALA A 346 -26.58 3.24 0.23
C ALA A 346 -28.04 2.77 0.25
N ASN A 347 -28.25 1.47 0.15
CA ASN A 347 -29.57 0.88 0.02
C ASN A 347 -30.18 0.39 1.36
N TYR A 348 -29.33 0.02 2.32
CA TYR A 348 -29.73 -0.55 3.62
C TYR A 348 -28.92 0.08 4.77
N PRO A 349 -28.94 1.42 4.93
CA PRO A 349 -28.02 2.13 5.82
C PRO A 349 -28.13 1.69 7.28
N SER A 350 -29.31 1.44 7.78
CA SER A 350 -29.52 1.05 9.18
C SER A 350 -28.94 -0.33 9.47
N GLU A 351 -29.22 -1.29 8.62
CA GLU A 351 -28.76 -2.67 8.75
C GLU A 351 -27.25 -2.78 8.58
N TYR A 352 -26.68 -2.01 7.62
CA TYR A 352 -25.26 -1.98 7.38
C TYR A 352 -24.50 -1.31 8.55
N MET A 353 -24.94 -0.14 9.02
CA MET A 353 -24.27 0.56 10.13
C MET A 353 -24.39 -0.21 11.44
N ALA A 354 -25.52 -0.91 11.67
CA ALA A 354 -25.64 -1.81 12.81
C ALA A 354 -24.57 -2.91 12.79
N ALA A 355 -24.31 -3.51 11.62
CA ALA A 355 -23.25 -4.52 11.45
C ALA A 355 -21.86 -3.92 11.70
N VAL A 356 -21.57 -2.72 11.18
CA VAL A 356 -20.30 -2.02 11.42
C VAL A 356 -20.07 -1.80 12.91
N MET A 357 -21.06 -1.26 13.62
CA MET A 357 -20.97 -1.01 15.06
C MET A 357 -20.83 -2.30 15.87
N SER A 358 -21.60 -3.33 15.57
CA SER A 358 -21.53 -4.63 16.25
C SER A 358 -20.17 -5.31 16.12
N ARG A 359 -19.48 -5.09 15.02
CA ARG A 359 -18.12 -5.62 14.78
C ARG A 359 -17.01 -4.68 15.26
N SER A 360 -17.33 -3.56 15.88
CA SER A 360 -16.37 -2.57 16.39
C SER A 360 -16.44 -2.37 17.90
N LEU A 361 -17.03 -3.30 18.63
CA LEU A 361 -17.24 -3.22 20.10
C LEU A 361 -15.93 -3.08 20.90
N SER A 362 -14.83 -3.60 20.39
CA SER A 362 -13.49 -3.48 21.03
C SER A 362 -12.82 -2.12 20.79
N ASN A 363 -13.36 -1.29 19.91
CA ASN A 363 -12.81 0.01 19.52
C ASN A 363 -13.90 1.09 19.60
N ILE A 364 -14.14 1.58 20.83
CA ILE A 364 -15.22 2.55 21.13
C ILE A 364 -14.94 3.93 20.53
N THR A 365 -13.69 4.23 20.19
CA THR A 365 -13.29 5.53 19.63
C THR A 365 -13.60 5.68 18.14
N ASP A 366 -13.76 4.59 17.42
CA ASP A 366 -14.15 4.59 16.02
C ASP A 366 -15.68 4.65 15.86
#